data_70af7bb478b387498adac19482371862
#
_entry.id   70af7bb478b387498adac19482371862
#
_cell.length_a   1.000
_cell.length_b   1.000
_cell.length_c   1.000
_cell.angle_alpha   90.00
_cell.angle_beta   90.00
_cell.angle_gamma   90.00
#
_symmetry.space_group_name_H-M   'P 1'
#
loop_
_entity.id
_entity.type
_entity.pdbx_description
1 polymer ?
#
loop_
_entity_poly.entity_id
_entity_poly.type
_entity_poly.pdbx_seq_one_letter_code
_entity_poly.pdbx_strand_id
1 'polypeptide(L)'
;MTPNPRSEGAAKRRCRLVPVAPCVPAPPQPPRWASSNRMSTSFRVSALVGILALAILVAPLGAEAPPATKVWQIGYLTPARDTPGTTLRETFREALRGLGYVEGQNITFQVRAAENNLDRLPKLAAELVRAKVDIIVAVSPPAIVAAKQATSTIPIVMGFWGGEGLIESGIAASFARPGGNVTGVYMLAAELDAKRLELLLEAVPTARRVAVLNPGPGWGEFAEVRQVAPAARIQLHLTEVPGSEGYEAVFETMTKDGVDAVLVPSFPRFYIEHQRIIKAAARRRIPAMYEWGEIARAGGLMAYGPVMAELTRRVAVYVHKILKGAKPADLPIEQPTNFELVVNLRTAKKLGLRVPQSILARANEVIR
;
A
#
# COMPACT_ATOMS: atom_id res chain seq x y z
N MET A 1 1.40 45.73 -51.93
CA MET A 1 2.55 46.64 -51.76
C MET A 1 3.59 45.87 -50.94
N THR A 2 4.51 45.29 -51.64
CA THR A 2 5.87 44.91 -51.22
C THR A 2 6.72 46.18 -51.10
N PRO A 3 7.92 46.23 -50.44
CA PRO A 3 9.00 45.26 -50.66
C PRO A 3 9.83 44.86 -49.43
N ASN A 4 10.50 43.75 -49.56
CA ASN A 4 11.84 43.35 -49.10
C ASN A 4 12.92 44.36 -49.61
N PRO A 5 14.23 44.41 -49.29
CA PRO A 5 15.13 43.29 -48.94
C PRO A 5 16.40 43.63 -48.13
N ARG A 6 17.24 42.54 -47.95
CA ARG A 6 18.76 42.53 -47.85
C ARG A 6 19.35 42.80 -46.48
N SER A 7 20.47 42.22 -46.07
CA SER A 7 21.45 41.28 -46.65
C SER A 7 22.54 41.02 -45.60
N GLU A 8 23.31 39.96 -45.85
CA GLU A 8 24.73 39.77 -45.47
C GLU A 8 24.99 39.44 -44.00
N GLY A 9 25.65 38.42 -43.63
CA GLY A 9 26.68 37.64 -44.32
C GLY A 9 27.79 37.44 -43.33
N ALA A 10 28.32 36.27 -43.35
CA ALA A 10 29.70 35.96 -42.99
C ALA A 10 30.03 35.31 -41.64
N ALA A 11 30.63 34.22 -41.83
CA ALA A 11 31.86 33.70 -41.24
C ALA A 11 31.78 32.77 -40.01
N LYS A 12 31.83 31.51 -40.36
CA LYS A 12 32.31 30.42 -39.52
C LYS A 12 33.73 30.69 -39.03
N ARG A 13 33.93 30.79 -37.73
CA ARG A 13 35.25 30.48 -37.13
C ARG A 13 35.08 29.35 -36.11
N ARG A 14 35.69 28.22 -36.43
CA ARG A 14 35.88 27.10 -35.51
C ARG A 14 36.96 27.49 -34.53
N CYS A 15 36.65 27.65 -33.25
CA CYS A 15 37.65 27.60 -32.20
C CYS A 15 37.80 26.17 -31.70
N ARG A 16 38.99 25.63 -31.90
CA ARG A 16 39.47 24.42 -31.24
C ARG A 16 39.69 24.72 -29.76
N LEU A 17 39.03 24.04 -28.90
CA LEU A 17 39.31 23.99 -27.47
C LEU A 17 40.47 23.04 -27.24
N VAL A 18 41.58 23.57 -26.74
CA VAL A 18 42.75 22.87 -26.20
C VAL A 18 42.45 22.59 -24.73
N PRO A 19 42.63 21.38 -24.20
CA PRO A 19 42.39 21.09 -22.79
C PRO A 19 43.57 21.66 -21.96
N VAL A 20 43.27 22.51 -21.00
CA VAL A 20 44.18 22.99 -19.97
C VAL A 20 44.20 22.00 -18.83
N ALA A 21 45.36 21.42 -18.57
CA ALA A 21 45.61 20.57 -17.41
C ALA A 21 45.65 21.39 -16.11
N PRO A 22 45.15 20.90 -14.97
CA PRO A 22 45.27 21.62 -13.71
C PRO A 22 46.70 21.59 -13.16
N CYS A 23 47.23 22.74 -12.84
CA CYS A 23 48.47 22.94 -12.09
C CYS A 23 48.31 22.41 -10.65
N VAL A 24 49.11 21.44 -10.28
CA VAL A 24 49.27 20.99 -8.90
C VAL A 24 50.41 21.77 -8.28
N PRO A 25 50.23 22.50 -7.16
CA PRO A 25 51.34 23.20 -6.50
C PRO A 25 52.23 22.19 -5.76
N ALA A 26 53.54 22.40 -5.87
CA ALA A 26 54.58 21.63 -5.21
C ALA A 26 54.58 21.84 -3.69
N PRO A 27 54.96 20.81 -2.88
CA PRO A 27 55.03 20.93 -1.44
C PRO A 27 56.17 21.82 -0.97
N PRO A 28 56.03 22.57 0.16
CA PRO A 28 57.05 23.44 0.69
C PRO A 28 58.23 22.65 1.26
N GLN A 29 59.45 23.16 1.00
CA GLN A 29 60.71 22.62 1.52
C GLN A 29 60.88 22.97 3.02
N PRO A 30 61.49 22.09 3.82
CA PRO A 30 61.73 22.35 5.25
C PRO A 30 62.89 23.32 5.47
N PRO A 31 62.89 24.11 6.56
CA PRO A 31 63.89 25.12 6.85
C PRO A 31 65.24 24.52 7.30
N ARG A 32 66.34 25.15 6.83
CA ARG A 32 67.76 24.82 7.08
C ARG A 32 68.22 25.32 8.46
N TRP A 33 67.90 24.59 9.54
CA TRP A 33 68.62 24.82 10.83
C TRP A 33 68.77 23.57 11.68
N ALA A 34 69.07 22.44 11.19
CA ALA A 34 69.36 21.25 11.98
C ALA A 34 70.81 20.78 11.71
N SER A 35 71.75 21.40 12.37
CA SER A 35 73.09 20.82 12.55
C SER A 35 73.54 20.96 14.00
N SER A 36 73.97 19.83 14.53
CA SER A 36 74.79 19.60 15.75
C SER A 36 74.05 19.61 17.10
N ASN A 37 73.77 18.42 17.61
CA ASN A 37 74.38 18.03 18.89
C ASN A 37 74.31 16.49 19.08
N ARG A 38 75.44 15.82 18.98
CA ARG A 38 75.59 14.43 19.42
C ARG A 38 75.77 14.44 20.92
N MET A 39 74.78 13.94 21.63
CA MET A 39 75.01 13.48 23.01
C MET A 39 74.30 12.14 23.26
N SER A 40 75.09 11.21 23.67
CA SER A 40 74.90 9.79 24.08
C SER A 40 73.48 9.28 24.32
N THR A 41 73.12 8.28 23.52
CA THR A 41 71.85 7.62 23.41
C THR A 41 71.70 6.32 24.22
N SER A 42 72.19 6.21 25.42
CA SER A 42 72.08 4.93 26.16
C SER A 42 71.22 4.95 27.44
N PHE A 43 70.69 6.06 27.85
CA PHE A 43 69.85 6.11 29.08
C PHE A 43 68.39 6.55 28.93
N ARG A 44 67.96 6.85 27.70
CA ARG A 44 66.61 7.38 27.49
C ARG A 44 65.62 6.36 26.87
N VAL A 45 66.09 5.21 26.39
CA VAL A 45 65.20 4.25 25.72
C VAL A 45 64.42 3.42 26.72
N SER A 46 64.95 3.12 27.92
CA SER A 46 64.26 2.29 28.93
C SER A 46 63.13 3.03 29.62
N ALA A 47 63.16 4.35 29.74
CA ALA A 47 62.08 5.09 30.40
C ALA A 47 60.87 5.32 29.46
N LEU A 48 61.11 5.48 28.15
CA LEU A 48 60.04 5.69 27.17
C LEU A 48 59.27 4.41 26.87
N VAL A 49 59.90 3.22 26.91
CA VAL A 49 59.23 1.93 26.71
C VAL A 49 58.34 1.59 27.91
N GLY A 50 58.75 1.96 29.12
CA GLY A 50 57.94 1.75 30.33
C GLY A 50 56.66 2.60 30.38
N ILE A 51 56.71 3.85 29.91
CA ILE A 51 55.58 4.79 29.89
C ILE A 51 54.60 4.40 28.76
N LEU A 52 55.08 3.91 27.60
CA LEU A 52 54.24 3.43 26.54
C LEU A 52 53.52 2.13 26.87
N ALA A 53 54.17 1.23 27.60
CA ALA A 53 53.57 -0.03 28.08
C ALA A 53 52.48 0.21 29.15
N LEU A 54 52.67 1.22 30.02
CA LEU A 54 51.70 1.58 31.05
C LEU A 54 50.50 2.36 30.49
N ALA A 55 50.67 3.11 29.42
CA ALA A 55 49.57 3.82 28.72
C ALA A 55 48.66 2.88 27.95
N ILE A 56 49.12 1.70 27.54
CA ILE A 56 48.28 0.68 26.86
C ILE A 56 47.45 -0.12 27.85
N LEU A 57 47.88 -0.20 29.17
CA LEU A 57 47.13 -0.94 30.18
C LEU A 57 46.02 -0.13 30.85
N VAL A 58 45.91 1.20 30.62
CA VAL A 58 44.92 2.09 31.22
C VAL A 58 44.00 2.73 30.18
N ALA A 59 44.09 2.34 28.93
CA ALA A 59 43.04 2.72 27.96
C ALA A 59 41.75 2.02 28.38
N PRO A 60 40.71 2.74 28.81
CA PRO A 60 39.44 2.08 29.02
C PRO A 60 39.01 1.55 27.66
N LEU A 61 38.94 0.23 27.52
CA LEU A 61 38.20 -0.44 26.44
C LEU A 61 36.68 -0.17 26.66
N GLY A 62 36.33 1.09 26.70
CA GLY A 62 34.98 1.55 26.48
C GLY A 62 34.68 1.43 24.98
N ALA A 63 34.62 0.21 24.49
CA ALA A 63 33.79 -0.06 23.34
C ALA A 63 32.38 0.19 23.84
N GLU A 64 31.89 1.44 23.73
CA GLU A 64 30.47 1.69 23.79
C GLU A 64 29.85 0.77 22.75
N ALA A 65 29.20 -0.31 23.22
CA ALA A 65 28.38 -1.14 22.36
C ALA A 65 27.42 -0.17 21.65
N PRO A 66 27.31 -0.23 20.31
CA PRO A 66 26.38 0.63 19.60
C PRO A 66 25.03 0.51 20.30
N PRO A 67 24.34 1.63 20.58
CA PRO A 67 23.08 1.61 21.31
C PRO A 67 22.18 0.55 20.68
N ALA A 68 21.71 -0.39 21.47
CA ALA A 68 20.89 -1.49 21.00
C ALA A 68 19.75 -0.90 20.16
N THR A 69 19.83 -1.10 18.85
CA THR A 69 18.84 -0.53 17.94
C THR A 69 17.49 -1.12 18.32
N LYS A 70 16.55 -0.28 18.75
CA LYS A 70 15.23 -0.74 19.16
C LYS A 70 14.61 -1.56 18.04
N VAL A 71 14.24 -2.80 18.33
CA VAL A 71 13.47 -3.66 17.40
C VAL A 71 12.00 -3.39 17.65
N TRP A 72 11.34 -2.79 16.66
CA TRP A 72 9.92 -2.45 16.74
C TRP A 72 9.05 -3.68 16.48
N GLN A 73 7.99 -3.84 17.27
CA GLN A 73 7.02 -4.91 17.10
C GLN A 73 5.76 -4.39 16.40
N ILE A 74 5.52 -4.87 15.19
CA ILE A 74 4.35 -4.50 14.38
C ILE A 74 3.31 -5.60 14.48
N GLY A 75 2.18 -5.32 15.13
CA GLY A 75 1.00 -6.18 15.10
C GLY A 75 0.30 -6.03 13.75
N TYR A 76 -0.04 -7.14 13.09
CA TYR A 76 -0.82 -7.14 11.85
C TYR A 76 -2.09 -7.95 12.07
N LEU A 77 -3.24 -7.27 12.08
CA LEU A 77 -4.55 -7.87 12.33
C LEU A 77 -5.37 -7.89 11.04
N THR A 78 -5.78 -9.07 10.60
CA THR A 78 -6.57 -9.27 9.37
C THR A 78 -7.73 -10.24 9.58
N PRO A 79 -8.92 -9.99 9.00
CA PRO A 79 -10.01 -10.95 9.00
C PRO A 79 -9.75 -12.14 8.06
N ALA A 80 -8.96 -11.94 7.03
CA ALA A 80 -8.67 -12.94 6.01
C ALA A 80 -7.67 -13.99 6.53
N ARG A 81 -7.60 -15.12 5.80
CA ARG A 81 -6.56 -16.10 6.04
C ARG A 81 -5.18 -15.51 5.74
N ASP A 82 -4.23 -15.74 6.63
CA ASP A 82 -2.84 -15.38 6.39
C ASP A 82 -2.18 -16.42 5.50
N THR A 83 -2.14 -16.13 4.22
CA THR A 83 -1.44 -16.96 3.24
C THR A 83 -0.08 -16.33 2.96
N PRO A 84 1.04 -17.02 3.22
CA PRO A 84 2.36 -16.56 2.84
C PRO A 84 2.40 -16.21 1.34
N GLY A 85 3.04 -15.09 0.98
CA GLY A 85 3.11 -14.65 -0.41
C GLY A 85 1.87 -13.87 -0.89
N THR A 86 0.94 -13.46 0.00
CA THR A 86 -0.11 -12.53 -0.40
C THR A 86 0.51 -11.18 -0.76
N THR A 87 0.20 -10.71 -1.96
CA THR A 87 0.77 -9.48 -2.56
C THR A 87 0.69 -8.26 -1.63
N LEU A 88 -0.37 -8.13 -0.83
CA LEU A 88 -0.57 -7.02 0.11
C LEU A 88 0.50 -6.96 1.21
N ARG A 89 0.72 -8.09 1.91
CA ARG A 89 1.70 -8.11 2.99
C ARG A 89 3.13 -7.99 2.47
N GLU A 90 3.41 -8.59 1.33
CA GLU A 90 4.70 -8.47 0.66
C GLU A 90 4.96 -7.01 0.25
N THR A 91 4.00 -6.36 -0.41
CA THR A 91 4.11 -4.93 -0.77
C THR A 91 4.29 -4.04 0.45
N PHE A 92 3.62 -4.35 1.58
CA PHE A 92 3.80 -3.63 2.83
C PHE A 92 5.21 -3.81 3.41
N ARG A 93 5.73 -5.04 3.41
CA ARG A 93 7.12 -5.33 3.84
C ARG A 93 8.15 -4.62 2.96
N GLU A 94 7.95 -4.65 1.64
CA GLU A 94 8.81 -3.94 0.70
C GLU A 94 8.79 -2.43 0.92
N ALA A 95 7.61 -1.86 1.14
CA ALA A 95 7.46 -0.45 1.43
C ALA A 95 8.17 -0.06 2.74
N LEU A 96 8.05 -0.87 3.79
CA LEU A 96 8.78 -0.67 5.04
C LEU A 96 10.30 -0.82 4.85
N ARG A 97 10.75 -1.77 4.03
CA ARG A 97 12.17 -1.93 3.69
C ARG A 97 12.72 -0.69 2.99
N GLY A 98 11.96 -0.11 2.07
CA GLY A 98 12.30 1.16 1.41
C GLY A 98 12.40 2.35 2.39
N LEU A 99 11.77 2.26 3.55
CA LEU A 99 11.83 3.25 4.64
C LEU A 99 12.89 2.91 5.71
N GLY A 100 13.72 1.88 5.48
CA GLY A 100 14.80 1.46 6.37
C GLY A 100 14.40 0.46 7.45
N TYR A 101 13.21 -0.17 7.34
CA TYR A 101 12.76 -1.20 8.28
C TYR A 101 12.93 -2.59 7.68
N VAL A 102 13.76 -3.42 8.30
CA VAL A 102 14.07 -4.77 7.84
C VAL A 102 13.66 -5.77 8.91
N GLU A 103 12.78 -6.70 8.56
CA GLU A 103 12.32 -7.77 9.46
C GLU A 103 13.50 -8.63 9.93
N GLY A 104 13.53 -8.91 11.23
CA GLY A 104 14.62 -9.62 11.88
C GLY A 104 15.83 -8.76 12.26
N GLN A 105 15.90 -7.49 11.82
CA GLN A 105 16.94 -6.54 12.20
C GLN A 105 16.42 -5.45 13.14
N ASN A 106 15.46 -4.65 12.69
CA ASN A 106 14.92 -3.52 13.44
C ASN A 106 13.39 -3.50 13.53
N ILE A 107 12.71 -4.47 12.88
CA ILE A 107 11.28 -4.74 13.06
C ILE A 107 11.02 -6.25 13.18
N THR A 108 9.90 -6.58 13.85
CA THR A 108 9.29 -7.92 13.85
C THR A 108 7.80 -7.81 13.61
N PHE A 109 7.19 -8.83 13.00
CA PHE A 109 5.75 -8.90 12.79
C PHE A 109 5.09 -9.91 13.72
N GLN A 110 4.00 -9.48 14.37
CA GLN A 110 3.06 -10.32 15.10
C GLN A 110 1.76 -10.41 14.31
N VAL A 111 1.66 -11.40 13.43
CA VAL A 111 0.48 -11.57 12.57
C VAL A 111 -0.62 -12.30 13.33
N ARG A 112 -1.85 -11.79 13.24
CA ARG A 112 -3.09 -12.40 13.75
C ARG A 112 -4.13 -12.39 12.65
N ALA A 113 -4.51 -13.56 12.19
CA ALA A 113 -5.46 -13.79 11.12
C ALA A 113 -6.71 -14.47 11.65
N ALA A 114 -7.88 -13.93 11.35
CA ALA A 114 -9.15 -14.48 11.82
C ALA A 114 -9.65 -15.66 10.97
N GLU A 115 -8.98 -16.01 9.88
CA GLU A 115 -9.31 -17.13 9.00
C GLU A 115 -10.75 -17.04 8.43
N ASN A 116 -11.19 -15.83 8.10
CA ASN A 116 -12.55 -15.47 7.68
C ASN A 116 -13.65 -15.66 8.76
N ASN A 117 -13.28 -15.92 10.00
CA ASN A 117 -14.19 -15.93 11.14
C ASN A 117 -14.02 -14.63 11.95
N LEU A 118 -14.93 -13.66 11.73
CA LEU A 118 -14.86 -12.34 12.32
C LEU A 118 -14.98 -12.35 13.86
N ASP A 119 -15.66 -13.35 14.44
CA ASP A 119 -15.81 -13.50 15.90
C ASP A 119 -14.49 -13.72 16.62
N ARG A 120 -13.45 -14.10 15.91
CA ARG A 120 -12.10 -14.26 16.46
C ARG A 120 -11.35 -12.93 16.62
N LEU A 121 -11.73 -11.89 15.90
CA LEU A 121 -11.01 -10.61 15.87
C LEU A 121 -10.82 -9.97 17.26
N PRO A 122 -11.82 -9.89 18.15
CA PRO A 122 -11.64 -9.30 19.48
C PRO A 122 -10.56 -10.04 20.30
N LYS A 123 -10.56 -11.38 20.27
CA LYS A 123 -9.55 -12.19 20.95
C LYS A 123 -8.16 -11.96 20.36
N LEU A 124 -8.04 -11.93 19.04
CA LEU A 124 -6.78 -11.72 18.33
C LEU A 124 -6.21 -10.31 18.56
N ALA A 125 -7.06 -9.30 18.59
CA ALA A 125 -6.66 -7.93 18.97
C ALA A 125 -6.12 -7.88 20.41
N ALA A 126 -6.82 -8.51 21.35
CA ALA A 126 -6.36 -8.60 22.75
C ALA A 126 -5.01 -9.36 22.87
N GLU A 127 -4.74 -10.33 22.01
CA GLU A 127 -3.44 -11.01 21.97
C GLU A 127 -2.30 -10.06 21.55
N LEU A 128 -2.54 -9.20 20.54
CA LEU A 128 -1.56 -8.18 20.13
C LEU A 128 -1.28 -7.18 21.26
N VAL A 129 -2.32 -6.77 22.00
CA VAL A 129 -2.17 -5.89 23.17
C VAL A 129 -1.34 -6.57 24.25
N ARG A 130 -1.60 -7.85 24.57
CA ARG A 130 -0.79 -8.62 25.53
C ARG A 130 0.65 -8.81 25.08
N ALA A 131 0.88 -8.95 23.79
CA ALA A 131 2.22 -9.02 23.20
C ALA A 131 2.97 -7.69 23.24
N LYS A 132 2.30 -6.59 23.68
CA LYS A 132 2.87 -5.24 23.80
C LYS A 132 3.50 -4.76 22.50
N VAL A 133 2.80 -4.96 21.36
CA VAL A 133 3.27 -4.45 20.08
C VAL A 133 3.34 -2.91 20.10
N ASP A 134 4.30 -2.34 19.38
CA ASP A 134 4.50 -0.88 19.34
C ASP A 134 3.42 -0.18 18.48
N ILE A 135 2.84 -0.90 17.53
CA ILE A 135 1.82 -0.41 16.61
C ILE A 135 0.97 -1.57 16.09
N ILE A 136 -0.30 -1.34 15.83
CA ILE A 136 -1.20 -2.31 15.18
C ILE A 136 -1.57 -1.78 13.80
N VAL A 137 -1.29 -2.57 12.76
CA VAL A 137 -1.85 -2.39 11.42
C VAL A 137 -3.08 -3.27 11.32
N ALA A 138 -4.26 -2.66 11.24
CA ALA A 138 -5.53 -3.37 11.18
C ALA A 138 -6.13 -3.24 9.77
N VAL A 139 -6.36 -4.37 9.11
CA VAL A 139 -6.83 -4.43 7.72
C VAL A 139 -8.33 -4.71 7.70
N SER A 140 -9.11 -3.77 7.19
CA SER A 140 -10.57 -3.79 7.07
C SER A 140 -11.35 -3.31 8.31
N PRO A 141 -12.59 -2.85 8.13
CA PRO A 141 -13.40 -2.28 9.21
C PRO A 141 -13.55 -3.18 10.45
N PRO A 142 -13.88 -4.48 10.36
CA PRO A 142 -14.01 -5.31 11.55
C PRO A 142 -12.73 -5.45 12.37
N ALA A 143 -11.57 -5.54 11.70
CA ALA A 143 -10.29 -5.62 12.39
C ALA A 143 -9.92 -4.30 13.08
N ILE A 144 -10.24 -3.17 12.44
CA ILE A 144 -10.02 -1.82 12.99
C ILE A 144 -10.88 -1.60 14.24
N VAL A 145 -12.17 -1.98 14.16
CA VAL A 145 -13.10 -1.89 15.30
C VAL A 145 -12.59 -2.76 16.46
N ALA A 146 -12.22 -4.01 16.19
CA ALA A 146 -11.69 -4.92 17.20
C ALA A 146 -10.39 -4.40 17.85
N ALA A 147 -9.47 -3.86 17.05
CA ALA A 147 -8.25 -3.24 17.57
C ALA A 147 -8.56 -2.01 18.44
N LYS A 148 -9.46 -1.12 17.99
CA LYS A 148 -9.88 0.08 18.73
C LYS A 148 -10.53 -0.27 20.06
N GLN A 149 -11.35 -1.31 20.11
CA GLN A 149 -11.97 -1.81 21.35
C GLN A 149 -10.95 -2.42 22.31
N ALA A 150 -9.90 -3.06 21.77
CA ALA A 150 -8.88 -3.72 22.58
C ALA A 150 -7.88 -2.76 23.22
N THR A 151 -7.64 -1.57 22.65
CA THR A 151 -6.68 -0.60 23.18
C THR A 151 -7.03 0.84 22.82
N SER A 152 -6.79 1.76 23.77
CA SER A 152 -6.84 3.20 23.56
C SER A 152 -5.46 3.85 23.46
N THR A 153 -4.38 3.10 23.70
CA THR A 153 -3.02 3.63 23.84
C THR A 153 -2.07 3.17 22.74
N ILE A 154 -2.17 1.91 22.29
CA ILE A 154 -1.33 1.44 21.19
C ILE A 154 -1.82 2.11 19.90
N PRO A 155 -0.92 2.76 19.13
CA PRO A 155 -1.24 3.31 17.83
C PRO A 155 -1.85 2.26 16.88
N ILE A 156 -2.90 2.64 16.17
CA ILE A 156 -3.55 1.80 15.17
C ILE A 156 -3.48 2.51 13.84
N VAL A 157 -2.87 1.86 12.84
CA VAL A 157 -2.90 2.31 11.45
C VAL A 157 -3.93 1.47 10.70
N MET A 158 -4.96 2.15 10.20
CA MET A 158 -5.96 1.56 9.33
C MET A 158 -5.30 1.18 8.00
N GLY A 159 -5.35 -0.10 7.66
CA GLY A 159 -4.91 -0.56 6.36
C GLY A 159 -5.86 -0.14 5.26
N PHE A 160 -7.15 -0.31 5.46
CA PHE A 160 -8.17 0.04 4.49
C PHE A 160 -9.54 0.11 5.19
N TRP A 161 -10.07 1.30 5.42
CA TRP A 161 -11.46 1.47 5.81
C TRP A 161 -12.28 1.74 4.55
N GLY A 162 -13.12 0.82 4.17
CA GLY A 162 -13.99 0.93 3.01
C GLY A 162 -15.48 1.01 3.34
N GLY A 163 -15.83 0.97 4.63
CA GLY A 163 -17.22 1.06 5.09
C GLY A 163 -17.65 2.50 5.33
N GLU A 164 -18.96 2.70 5.37
CA GLU A 164 -19.57 3.93 5.87
C GLU A 164 -19.28 4.10 7.37
N GLY A 165 -19.51 5.29 7.89
CA GLY A 165 -19.61 5.50 9.32
C GLY A 165 -18.30 5.50 10.09
N LEU A 166 -17.15 5.84 9.46
CA LEU A 166 -15.88 5.96 10.19
C LEU A 166 -15.96 6.98 11.34
N ILE A 167 -16.59 8.11 11.11
CA ILE A 167 -16.75 9.18 12.11
C ILE A 167 -17.92 8.85 13.05
N GLU A 168 -19.04 8.41 12.50
CA GLU A 168 -20.28 8.07 13.23
C GLU A 168 -20.04 6.91 14.21
N SER A 169 -19.15 5.97 13.87
CA SER A 169 -18.75 4.87 14.77
C SER A 169 -17.77 5.27 15.88
N GLY A 170 -17.34 6.54 15.91
CA GLY A 170 -16.38 7.02 16.91
C GLY A 170 -14.95 6.48 16.75
N ILE A 171 -14.61 5.92 15.60
CA ILE A 171 -13.25 5.47 15.30
C ILE A 171 -12.29 6.65 15.19
N ALA A 172 -12.76 7.76 14.57
CA ALA A 172 -12.03 9.02 14.49
C ALA A 172 -13.00 10.20 14.66
N ALA A 173 -12.51 11.33 15.19
CA ALA A 173 -13.30 12.54 15.34
C ALA A 173 -13.52 13.28 14.01
N SER A 174 -12.51 13.24 13.11
CA SER A 174 -12.58 13.75 11.75
C SER A 174 -11.45 13.19 10.91
N PHE A 175 -11.54 13.33 9.57
CA PHE A 175 -10.46 12.96 8.67
C PHE A 175 -9.18 13.81 8.88
N ALA A 176 -9.36 15.12 9.10
CA ALA A 176 -8.23 16.04 9.26
C ALA A 176 -7.53 15.89 10.62
N ARG A 177 -8.28 15.59 11.68
CA ARG A 177 -7.79 15.39 13.05
C ARG A 177 -8.51 14.21 13.69
N PRO A 178 -7.96 12.99 13.57
CA PRO A 178 -8.58 11.79 14.13
C PRO A 178 -8.79 11.83 15.65
N GLY A 179 -7.92 12.53 16.40
CA GLY A 179 -8.09 12.84 17.82
C GLY A 179 -7.90 11.67 18.79
N GLY A 180 -7.69 10.45 18.28
CA GLY A 180 -7.50 9.24 19.07
C GLY A 180 -6.22 8.49 18.72
N ASN A 181 -6.21 7.18 18.99
CA ASN A 181 -5.09 6.31 18.66
C ASN A 181 -5.19 5.67 17.27
N VAL A 182 -6.18 6.04 16.45
CA VAL A 182 -6.42 5.50 15.10
C VAL A 182 -6.13 6.56 14.05
N THR A 183 -5.40 6.19 13.01
CA THR A 183 -5.19 6.96 11.79
C THR A 183 -4.94 6.00 10.61
N GLY A 184 -4.72 6.49 9.40
CA GLY A 184 -4.36 5.65 8.25
C GLY A 184 -5.06 6.04 6.96
N VAL A 185 -5.53 5.05 6.19
CA VAL A 185 -6.07 5.23 4.85
C VAL A 185 -7.55 4.82 4.79
N TYR A 186 -8.37 5.71 4.23
CA TYR A 186 -9.78 5.49 3.92
C TYR A 186 -9.94 5.24 2.42
N MET A 187 -10.78 4.28 2.02
CA MET A 187 -10.79 3.79 0.62
C MET A 187 -11.89 4.33 -0.28
N LEU A 188 -12.87 5.06 0.23
CA LEU A 188 -14.05 5.48 -0.55
C LEU A 188 -14.80 4.31 -1.23
N ALA A 189 -14.85 3.14 -0.57
CA ALA A 189 -15.34 1.92 -1.23
C ALA A 189 -16.80 2.03 -1.65
N ALA A 190 -17.66 2.62 -0.81
CA ALA A 190 -19.08 2.78 -1.08
C ALA A 190 -19.34 3.69 -2.28
N GLU A 191 -18.69 4.86 -2.31
CA GLU A 191 -18.81 5.84 -3.41
C GLU A 191 -18.26 5.24 -4.73
N LEU A 192 -17.20 4.44 -4.63
CA LEU A 192 -16.63 3.78 -5.80
C LEU A 192 -17.48 2.62 -6.30
N ASP A 193 -18.25 1.93 -5.45
CA ASP A 193 -19.15 0.87 -5.88
C ASP A 193 -20.29 1.41 -6.75
N ALA A 194 -20.83 2.59 -6.44
CA ALA A 194 -21.77 3.28 -7.33
C ALA A 194 -21.13 3.57 -8.71
N LYS A 195 -19.88 4.07 -8.72
CA LYS A 195 -19.16 4.33 -9.96
C LYS A 195 -18.82 3.07 -10.75
N ARG A 196 -18.49 1.98 -10.06
CA ARG A 196 -18.29 0.66 -10.68
C ARG A 196 -19.55 0.16 -11.35
N LEU A 197 -20.72 0.34 -10.69
CA LEU A 197 -22.00 -0.02 -11.27
C LEU A 197 -22.28 0.77 -12.56
N GLU A 198 -22.06 2.10 -12.55
CA GLU A 198 -22.22 2.91 -13.76
C GLU A 198 -21.34 2.42 -14.92
N LEU A 199 -20.04 2.14 -14.63
CA LEU A 199 -19.11 1.62 -15.63
C LEU A 199 -19.51 0.24 -16.15
N LEU A 200 -20.04 -0.63 -15.27
CA LEU A 200 -20.53 -1.95 -15.64
C LEU A 200 -21.73 -1.84 -16.59
N LEU A 201 -22.69 -0.95 -16.30
CA LEU A 201 -23.87 -0.74 -17.12
C LEU A 201 -23.52 -0.09 -18.48
N GLU A 202 -22.50 0.78 -18.50
CA GLU A 202 -21.98 1.32 -19.75
C GLU A 202 -21.32 0.21 -20.61
N ALA A 203 -20.60 -0.72 -19.97
CA ALA A 203 -19.98 -1.86 -20.66
C ALA A 203 -20.99 -2.91 -21.12
N VAL A 204 -22.11 -3.05 -20.41
CA VAL A 204 -23.18 -4.03 -20.67
C VAL A 204 -24.53 -3.29 -20.74
N PRO A 205 -24.82 -2.52 -21.80
CA PRO A 205 -26.03 -1.66 -21.87
C PRO A 205 -27.36 -2.44 -21.86
N THR A 206 -27.29 -3.73 -22.13
CA THR A 206 -28.46 -4.63 -22.11
C THR A 206 -28.78 -5.15 -20.72
N ALA A 207 -27.91 -4.97 -19.74
CA ALA A 207 -28.13 -5.46 -18.38
C ALA A 207 -29.39 -4.83 -17.76
N ARG A 208 -30.20 -5.65 -17.15
CA ARG A 208 -31.41 -5.27 -16.41
C ARG A 208 -31.42 -5.84 -15.01
N ARG A 209 -30.76 -6.97 -14.78
CA ARG A 209 -30.61 -7.62 -13.49
C ARG A 209 -29.15 -7.69 -13.13
N VAL A 210 -28.75 -6.94 -12.10
CA VAL A 210 -27.36 -6.89 -11.62
C VAL A 210 -27.28 -7.48 -10.23
N ALA A 211 -26.46 -8.50 -10.05
CA ALA A 211 -26.16 -9.01 -8.73
C ALA A 211 -25.00 -8.22 -8.11
N VAL A 212 -25.10 -7.98 -6.81
CA VAL A 212 -24.00 -7.50 -5.98
C VAL A 212 -23.60 -8.61 -5.04
N LEU A 213 -22.36 -9.07 -5.10
CA LEU A 213 -21.86 -10.07 -4.17
C LEU A 213 -21.85 -9.50 -2.76
N ASN A 214 -22.47 -10.21 -1.82
CA ASN A 214 -22.48 -9.84 -0.42
C ASN A 214 -21.66 -10.86 0.38
N PRO A 215 -20.65 -10.41 1.13
CA PRO A 215 -19.83 -11.30 1.94
C PRO A 215 -20.55 -11.86 3.19
N GLY A 216 -21.77 -11.41 3.47
CA GLY A 216 -22.58 -11.81 4.63
C GLY A 216 -22.96 -10.64 5.54
N PRO A 217 -23.58 -10.91 6.69
CA PRO A 217 -24.03 -9.90 7.63
C PRO A 217 -22.91 -8.96 8.12
N GLY A 218 -23.25 -7.69 8.34
CA GLY A 218 -22.32 -6.69 8.90
C GLY A 218 -21.43 -5.96 7.86
N TRP A 219 -21.66 -6.16 6.57
CA TRP A 219 -20.86 -5.56 5.49
C TRP A 219 -21.60 -4.49 4.66
N GLY A 220 -22.43 -3.70 5.30
CA GLY A 220 -23.12 -2.57 4.67
C GLY A 220 -24.34 -2.98 3.83
N GLU A 221 -25.15 -1.98 3.52
CA GLU A 221 -26.40 -2.17 2.76
C GLU A 221 -26.24 -1.76 1.28
N PHE A 222 -25.05 -1.35 0.86
CA PHE A 222 -24.78 -0.85 -0.48
C PHE A 222 -25.70 0.31 -0.87
N ALA A 223 -25.88 1.28 0.04
CA ALA A 223 -26.82 2.37 -0.10
C ALA A 223 -26.59 3.17 -1.39
N GLU A 224 -25.34 3.50 -1.71
CA GLU A 224 -24.96 4.25 -2.91
C GLU A 224 -25.27 3.47 -4.20
N VAL A 225 -25.05 2.16 -4.20
CA VAL A 225 -25.39 1.28 -5.32
C VAL A 225 -26.90 1.21 -5.51
N ARG A 226 -27.66 1.14 -4.39
CA ARG A 226 -29.13 1.16 -4.42
C ARG A 226 -29.70 2.48 -4.94
N GLN A 227 -29.03 3.60 -4.71
CA GLN A 227 -29.44 4.91 -5.21
C GLN A 227 -29.31 5.03 -6.73
N VAL A 228 -28.29 4.40 -7.33
CA VAL A 228 -28.05 4.41 -8.78
C VAL A 228 -29.06 3.54 -9.55
N ALA A 229 -29.48 2.42 -8.95
CA ALA A 229 -30.28 1.41 -9.62
C ALA A 229 -31.60 1.89 -10.24
N PRO A 230 -32.45 2.71 -9.58
CA PRO A 230 -33.71 3.19 -10.14
C PRO A 230 -33.50 4.08 -11.37
N ALA A 231 -32.53 4.99 -11.32
CA ALA A 231 -32.21 5.88 -12.46
C ALA A 231 -31.71 5.08 -13.67
N ALA A 232 -30.95 4.02 -13.43
CA ALA A 232 -30.46 3.10 -14.44
C ALA A 232 -31.50 2.07 -14.91
N ARG A 233 -32.68 2.02 -14.29
CA ARG A 233 -33.77 1.07 -14.59
C ARG A 233 -33.31 -0.39 -14.51
N ILE A 234 -32.53 -0.73 -13.49
CA ILE A 234 -32.06 -2.08 -13.20
C ILE A 234 -32.65 -2.62 -11.91
N GLN A 235 -32.74 -3.95 -11.83
CA GLN A 235 -33.04 -4.67 -10.62
C GLN A 235 -31.75 -5.11 -9.96
N LEU A 236 -31.52 -4.71 -8.69
CA LEU A 236 -30.39 -5.16 -7.90
C LEU A 236 -30.75 -6.38 -7.08
N HIS A 237 -29.87 -7.38 -7.12
CA HIS A 237 -29.96 -8.59 -6.32
C HIS A 237 -28.75 -8.67 -5.40
N LEU A 238 -28.93 -8.45 -4.09
CA LEU A 238 -27.86 -8.73 -3.13
C LEU A 238 -27.75 -10.23 -2.96
N THR A 239 -26.63 -10.80 -3.35
CA THR A 239 -26.42 -12.24 -3.35
C THR A 239 -25.31 -12.59 -2.36
N GLU A 240 -25.71 -13.23 -1.26
CA GLU A 240 -24.78 -13.68 -0.23
C GLU A 240 -23.94 -14.86 -0.72
N VAL A 241 -22.64 -14.81 -0.41
CA VAL A 241 -21.70 -15.90 -0.71
C VAL A 241 -21.36 -16.64 0.59
N PRO A 242 -21.94 -17.82 0.83
CA PRO A 242 -21.70 -18.59 2.04
C PRO A 242 -20.33 -19.27 2.00
N GLY A 243 -19.30 -18.55 2.47
CA GLY A 243 -17.93 -19.08 2.53
C GLY A 243 -17.23 -19.18 1.17
N SER A 244 -16.01 -19.72 1.19
CA SER A 244 -15.10 -19.77 0.05
C SER A 244 -15.48 -20.78 -1.04
N GLU A 245 -16.27 -21.77 -0.73
CA GLU A 245 -16.68 -22.83 -1.67
C GLU A 245 -17.99 -22.50 -2.39
N GLY A 246 -18.70 -21.44 -1.98
CA GLY A 246 -20.05 -21.11 -2.46
C GLY A 246 -20.11 -20.47 -3.85
N TYR A 247 -19.00 -20.00 -4.43
CA TYR A 247 -19.02 -19.21 -5.67
C TYR A 247 -19.68 -19.93 -6.85
N GLU A 248 -19.36 -21.19 -7.09
CA GLU A 248 -19.94 -21.94 -8.23
C GLU A 248 -21.47 -22.07 -8.11
N ALA A 249 -21.96 -22.40 -6.93
CA ALA A 249 -23.41 -22.53 -6.66
C ALA A 249 -24.12 -21.17 -6.76
N VAL A 250 -23.49 -20.10 -6.22
CA VAL A 250 -24.01 -18.74 -6.28
C VAL A 250 -24.14 -18.28 -7.74
N PHE A 251 -23.11 -18.43 -8.55
CA PHE A 251 -23.15 -18.07 -9.96
C PHE A 251 -24.09 -18.95 -10.80
N GLU A 252 -24.29 -20.20 -10.40
CA GLU A 252 -25.33 -21.06 -11.00
C GLU A 252 -26.73 -20.51 -10.70
N THR A 253 -27.02 -20.16 -9.45
CA THR A 253 -28.28 -19.53 -9.06
C THR A 253 -28.51 -18.23 -9.81
N MET A 254 -27.49 -17.35 -9.89
CA MET A 254 -27.56 -16.11 -10.66
C MET A 254 -27.93 -16.35 -12.14
N THR A 255 -27.39 -17.43 -12.74
CA THR A 255 -27.74 -17.79 -14.11
C THR A 255 -29.20 -18.20 -14.24
N LYS A 256 -29.72 -18.99 -13.28
CA LYS A 256 -31.16 -19.41 -13.26
C LYS A 256 -32.07 -18.21 -13.05
N ASP A 257 -31.64 -17.23 -12.25
CA ASP A 257 -32.41 -16.02 -11.95
C ASP A 257 -32.29 -14.96 -13.06
N GLY A 258 -31.53 -15.25 -14.14
CA GLY A 258 -31.36 -14.36 -15.28
C GLY A 258 -30.56 -13.09 -14.95
N VAL A 259 -29.55 -13.21 -14.10
CA VAL A 259 -28.62 -12.12 -13.80
C VAL A 259 -27.74 -11.84 -15.03
N ASP A 260 -27.72 -10.58 -15.46
CA ASP A 260 -27.01 -10.12 -16.65
C ASP A 260 -25.57 -9.71 -16.37
N ALA A 261 -25.29 -9.22 -15.16
CA ALA A 261 -23.97 -8.74 -14.75
C ALA A 261 -23.78 -8.80 -13.23
N VAL A 262 -22.54 -8.79 -12.78
CA VAL A 262 -22.18 -8.88 -11.36
C VAL A 262 -21.24 -7.74 -10.96
N LEU A 263 -21.56 -7.07 -9.86
CA LEU A 263 -20.66 -6.17 -9.14
C LEU A 263 -20.02 -6.96 -7.99
N VAL A 264 -18.69 -6.99 -7.97
CA VAL A 264 -17.88 -7.58 -6.89
C VAL A 264 -17.30 -6.43 -6.07
N PRO A 265 -17.87 -6.14 -4.89
CA PRO A 265 -17.43 -5.01 -4.07
C PRO A 265 -16.12 -5.29 -3.35
N SER A 266 -15.57 -4.23 -2.74
CA SER A 266 -14.35 -4.29 -1.95
C SER A 266 -14.53 -5.16 -0.71
N PHE A 267 -13.92 -6.33 -0.73
CA PHE A 267 -13.91 -7.22 0.43
C PHE A 267 -12.65 -8.08 0.48
N PRO A 268 -11.96 -8.21 1.63
CA PRO A 268 -10.69 -8.94 1.72
C PRO A 268 -10.76 -10.37 1.19
N ARG A 269 -11.83 -11.12 1.47
CA ARG A 269 -12.02 -12.48 0.97
C ARG A 269 -12.17 -12.49 -0.55
N PHE A 270 -12.94 -11.56 -1.14
CA PHE A 270 -13.12 -11.48 -2.59
C PHE A 270 -11.82 -11.13 -3.31
N TYR A 271 -10.98 -10.29 -2.69
CA TYR A 271 -9.65 -10.02 -3.19
C TYR A 271 -8.76 -11.28 -3.19
N ILE A 272 -8.71 -12.01 -2.08
CA ILE A 272 -7.87 -13.21 -1.95
C ILE A 272 -8.37 -14.34 -2.87
N GLU A 273 -9.69 -14.48 -3.00
CA GLU A 273 -10.33 -15.57 -3.73
C GLU A 273 -10.77 -15.17 -5.15
N HIS A 274 -10.28 -14.03 -5.66
CA HIS A 274 -10.68 -13.48 -6.95
C HIS A 274 -10.57 -14.48 -8.10
N GLN A 275 -9.59 -15.39 -8.09
CA GLN A 275 -9.46 -16.43 -9.12
C GLN A 275 -10.67 -17.37 -9.17
N ARG A 276 -11.26 -17.69 -8.02
CA ARG A 276 -12.48 -18.51 -7.92
C ARG A 276 -13.68 -17.74 -8.48
N ILE A 277 -13.79 -16.45 -8.15
CA ILE A 277 -14.86 -15.57 -8.65
C ILE A 277 -14.75 -15.41 -10.18
N ILE A 278 -13.55 -15.11 -10.70
CA ILE A 278 -13.28 -15.01 -12.14
C ILE A 278 -13.69 -16.31 -12.86
N LYS A 279 -13.31 -17.46 -12.30
CA LYS A 279 -13.61 -18.77 -12.90
C LYS A 279 -15.11 -19.06 -12.92
N ALA A 280 -15.83 -18.76 -11.83
CA ALA A 280 -17.28 -18.93 -11.75
C ALA A 280 -18.02 -18.01 -12.73
N ALA A 281 -17.65 -16.72 -12.78
CA ALA A 281 -18.18 -15.75 -13.73
C ALA A 281 -17.93 -16.15 -15.19
N ALA A 282 -16.72 -16.61 -15.52
CA ALA A 282 -16.34 -17.03 -16.86
C ALA A 282 -17.11 -18.28 -17.32
N ARG A 283 -17.31 -19.28 -16.45
CA ARG A 283 -18.07 -20.51 -16.75
C ARG A 283 -19.53 -20.22 -17.10
N ARG A 284 -20.11 -19.24 -16.41
CA ARG A 284 -21.51 -18.84 -16.61
C ARG A 284 -21.68 -17.70 -17.62
N ARG A 285 -20.56 -17.20 -18.17
CA ARG A 285 -20.51 -16.05 -19.11
C ARG A 285 -21.18 -14.80 -18.54
N ILE A 286 -21.07 -14.59 -17.22
CA ILE A 286 -21.63 -13.40 -16.58
C ILE A 286 -20.54 -12.33 -16.52
N PRO A 287 -20.74 -11.15 -17.12
CA PRO A 287 -19.83 -9.99 -16.99
C PRO A 287 -19.69 -9.58 -15.53
N ALA A 288 -18.47 -9.36 -15.07
CA ALA A 288 -18.22 -8.96 -13.69
C ALA A 288 -17.30 -7.74 -13.63
N MET A 289 -17.68 -6.79 -12.78
CA MET A 289 -16.90 -5.60 -12.42
C MET A 289 -16.27 -5.78 -11.06
N TYR A 290 -14.98 -5.48 -10.98
CA TYR A 290 -14.17 -5.66 -9.77
C TYR A 290 -13.63 -4.33 -9.27
N GLU A 291 -13.12 -4.34 -8.05
CA GLU A 291 -12.52 -3.16 -7.43
C GLU A 291 -11.08 -2.92 -7.89
N TRP A 292 -10.25 -3.97 -7.92
CA TRP A 292 -8.80 -3.84 -8.08
C TRP A 292 -8.33 -4.19 -9.49
N GLY A 293 -7.48 -3.34 -10.06
CA GLY A 293 -6.90 -3.55 -11.40
C GLY A 293 -6.20 -4.90 -11.54
N GLU A 294 -5.56 -5.39 -10.47
CA GLU A 294 -4.94 -6.71 -10.41
C GLU A 294 -5.91 -7.84 -10.75
N ILE A 295 -7.19 -7.71 -10.38
CA ILE A 295 -8.22 -8.73 -10.68
C ILE A 295 -8.54 -8.76 -12.17
N ALA A 296 -8.62 -7.60 -12.83
CA ALA A 296 -8.79 -7.54 -14.27
C ALA A 296 -7.56 -8.09 -15.01
N ARG A 297 -6.34 -7.81 -14.53
CA ARG A 297 -5.08 -8.38 -15.04
C ARG A 297 -5.04 -9.89 -14.89
N ALA A 298 -5.62 -10.42 -13.82
CA ALA A 298 -5.73 -11.86 -13.55
C ALA A 298 -6.81 -12.58 -14.37
N GLY A 299 -7.58 -11.88 -15.21
CA GLY A 299 -8.59 -12.43 -16.10
C GLY A 299 -10.02 -11.96 -15.84
N GLY A 300 -10.26 -11.07 -14.88
CA GLY A 300 -11.53 -10.36 -14.71
C GLY A 300 -11.86 -9.51 -15.93
N LEU A 301 -13.14 -9.13 -16.12
CA LEU A 301 -13.56 -8.30 -17.26
C LEU A 301 -13.06 -6.86 -17.14
N MET A 302 -13.40 -6.21 -16.05
CA MET A 302 -13.06 -4.81 -15.78
C MET A 302 -12.88 -4.59 -14.28
N ALA A 303 -12.03 -3.64 -13.94
CA ALA A 303 -11.86 -3.18 -12.57
C ALA A 303 -11.71 -1.67 -12.52
N TYR A 304 -12.28 -1.04 -11.48
CA TYR A 304 -12.11 0.37 -11.21
C TYR A 304 -11.91 0.60 -9.70
N GLY A 305 -10.80 1.18 -9.34
CA GLY A 305 -10.50 1.47 -7.94
C GLY A 305 -9.14 2.11 -7.74
N PRO A 306 -8.77 2.39 -6.50
CA PRO A 306 -7.45 2.93 -6.20
C PRO A 306 -6.35 1.89 -6.46
N VAL A 307 -5.15 2.37 -6.73
CA VAL A 307 -3.98 1.49 -6.93
C VAL A 307 -3.56 0.90 -5.58
N MET A 308 -3.81 -0.40 -5.38
CA MET A 308 -3.59 -1.12 -4.12
C MET A 308 -2.16 -0.95 -3.58
N ALA A 309 -1.17 -1.04 -4.47
CA ALA A 309 0.23 -0.90 -4.08
C ALA A 309 0.54 0.49 -3.51
N GLU A 310 -0.11 1.55 -4.01
CA GLU A 310 0.06 2.92 -3.49
C GLU A 310 -0.56 3.06 -2.11
N LEU A 311 -1.78 2.56 -1.91
CA LEU A 311 -2.42 2.55 -0.58
C LEU A 311 -1.56 1.80 0.44
N THR A 312 -1.04 0.65 0.06
CA THR A 312 -0.18 -0.15 0.94
C THR A 312 1.12 0.58 1.30
N ARG A 313 1.73 1.30 0.35
CA ARG A 313 2.89 2.17 0.63
C ARG A 313 2.51 3.31 1.58
N ARG A 314 1.31 3.90 1.43
CA ARG A 314 0.83 4.95 2.37
C ARG A 314 0.69 4.41 3.78
N VAL A 315 0.14 3.20 3.96
CA VAL A 315 0.09 2.53 5.28
C VAL A 315 1.49 2.41 5.89
N ALA A 316 2.50 2.00 5.11
CA ALA A 316 3.88 1.91 5.58
C ALA A 316 4.45 3.28 5.98
N VAL A 317 4.11 4.35 5.25
CA VAL A 317 4.49 5.73 5.62
C VAL A 317 3.86 6.15 6.95
N TYR A 318 2.60 5.79 7.23
CA TYR A 318 1.98 6.05 8.53
C TYR A 318 2.68 5.32 9.66
N VAL A 319 2.99 4.03 9.46
CA VAL A 319 3.79 3.25 10.41
C VAL A 319 5.13 3.94 10.67
N HIS A 320 5.86 4.33 9.63
CA HIS A 320 7.12 5.06 9.75
C HIS A 320 6.99 6.35 10.57
N LYS A 321 6.01 7.20 10.26
CA LYS A 321 5.78 8.47 10.98
C LYS A 321 5.55 8.22 12.47
N ILE A 322 4.74 7.20 12.82
CA ILE A 322 4.41 6.86 14.21
C ILE A 322 5.65 6.30 14.93
N LEU A 323 6.40 5.40 14.30
CA LEU A 323 7.65 4.87 14.86
C LEU A 323 8.73 5.96 15.05
N LYS A 324 8.62 7.07 14.30
CA LYS A 324 9.44 8.28 14.48
C LYS A 324 8.86 9.27 15.52
N GLY A 325 7.78 8.91 16.21
CA GLY A 325 7.21 9.69 17.31
C GLY A 325 6.00 10.56 16.96
N ALA A 326 5.49 10.52 15.72
CA ALA A 326 4.24 11.21 15.39
C ALA A 326 3.06 10.56 16.11
N LYS A 327 2.13 11.39 16.60
CA LYS A 327 0.92 10.88 17.28
C LYS A 327 -0.16 10.57 16.24
N PRO A 328 -0.84 9.42 16.33
CA PRO A 328 -1.97 9.11 15.43
C PRO A 328 -3.05 10.20 15.42
N ALA A 329 -3.31 10.81 16.58
CA ALA A 329 -4.29 11.88 16.76
C ALA A 329 -4.07 13.10 15.84
N ASP A 330 -2.81 13.37 15.49
CA ASP A 330 -2.38 14.53 14.70
C ASP A 330 -2.13 14.19 13.23
N LEU A 331 -2.19 12.91 12.86
CA LEU A 331 -1.99 12.46 11.49
C LEU A 331 -3.34 12.35 10.77
N PRO A 332 -3.60 13.18 9.73
CA PRO A 332 -4.84 13.10 8.98
C PRO A 332 -5.09 11.71 8.40
N ILE A 333 -6.35 11.29 8.32
CA ILE A 333 -6.74 10.09 7.58
C ILE A 333 -6.76 10.47 6.10
N GLU A 334 -5.98 9.77 5.29
CA GLU A 334 -5.83 10.07 3.87
C GLU A 334 -6.80 9.24 3.02
N GLN A 335 -7.31 9.88 1.97
CA GLN A 335 -8.10 9.25 0.92
C GLN A 335 -7.22 8.99 -0.31
N PRO A 336 -7.52 7.97 -1.13
CA PRO A 336 -6.81 7.76 -2.38
C PRO A 336 -7.07 8.93 -3.34
N THR A 337 -6.04 9.29 -4.09
CA THR A 337 -6.13 10.32 -5.14
C THR A 337 -5.94 9.74 -6.53
N ASN A 338 -5.36 8.54 -6.62
CA ASN A 338 -5.09 7.86 -7.87
C ASN A 338 -6.00 6.64 -8.02
N PHE A 339 -6.76 6.64 -9.10
CA PHE A 339 -7.67 5.55 -9.46
C PHE A 339 -7.28 5.00 -10.83
N GLU A 340 -7.46 3.70 -11.02
CA GLU A 340 -7.24 3.06 -12.30
C GLU A 340 -8.50 2.36 -12.81
N LEU A 341 -8.77 2.49 -14.10
CA LEU A 341 -9.73 1.68 -14.85
C LEU A 341 -8.93 0.70 -15.72
N VAL A 342 -9.04 -0.58 -15.41
CA VAL A 342 -8.40 -1.65 -16.18
C VAL A 342 -9.46 -2.45 -16.91
N VAL A 343 -9.28 -2.65 -18.22
CA VAL A 343 -10.24 -3.35 -19.09
C VAL A 343 -9.54 -4.53 -19.77
N ASN A 344 -10.12 -5.71 -19.65
CA ASN A 344 -9.59 -6.93 -20.25
C ASN A 344 -10.41 -7.33 -21.51
N LEU A 345 -9.90 -6.95 -22.68
CA LEU A 345 -10.56 -7.27 -23.96
C LEU A 345 -10.49 -8.77 -24.30
N ARG A 346 -9.53 -9.53 -23.76
CA ARG A 346 -9.52 -11.01 -23.92
C ARG A 346 -10.73 -11.62 -23.25
N THR A 347 -11.07 -11.15 -22.06
CA THR A 347 -12.25 -11.61 -21.30
C THR A 347 -13.53 -11.08 -21.95
N ALA A 348 -13.57 -9.81 -22.37
CA ALA A 348 -14.71 -9.27 -23.12
C ALA A 348 -15.04 -10.11 -24.37
N LYS A 349 -14.02 -10.46 -25.16
CA LYS A 349 -14.17 -11.32 -26.35
C LYS A 349 -14.75 -12.69 -26.01
N LYS A 350 -14.29 -13.34 -24.93
CA LYS A 350 -14.81 -14.63 -24.47
C LYS A 350 -16.28 -14.54 -24.03
N LEU A 351 -16.68 -13.40 -23.49
CA LEU A 351 -18.05 -13.10 -23.09
C LEU A 351 -18.96 -12.69 -24.25
N GLY A 352 -18.40 -12.45 -25.45
CA GLY A 352 -19.13 -11.92 -26.59
C GLY A 352 -19.47 -10.42 -26.47
N LEU A 353 -18.77 -9.71 -25.61
CA LEU A 353 -19.01 -8.28 -25.34
C LEU A 353 -18.14 -7.39 -26.22
N ARG A 354 -18.76 -6.31 -26.70
CA ARG A 354 -18.06 -5.21 -27.34
C ARG A 354 -18.00 -4.04 -26.37
N VAL A 355 -16.83 -3.85 -25.75
CA VAL A 355 -16.64 -2.72 -24.82
C VAL A 355 -16.70 -1.40 -25.60
N PRO A 356 -17.52 -0.43 -25.15
CA PRO A 356 -17.66 0.87 -25.82
C PRO A 356 -16.35 1.65 -25.86
N GLN A 357 -16.18 2.46 -26.92
CA GLN A 357 -15.01 3.31 -27.09
C GLN A 357 -14.88 4.34 -25.95
N SER A 358 -16.00 4.80 -25.39
CA SER A 358 -16.04 5.72 -24.24
C SER A 358 -15.36 5.15 -23.00
N ILE A 359 -15.49 3.85 -22.74
CA ILE A 359 -14.79 3.14 -21.65
C ILE A 359 -13.31 3.01 -22.00
N LEU A 360 -12.99 2.57 -23.24
CA LEU A 360 -11.61 2.35 -23.65
C LEU A 360 -10.78 3.64 -23.64
N ALA A 361 -11.39 4.77 -23.95
CA ALA A 361 -10.73 6.08 -23.91
C ALA A 361 -10.41 6.56 -22.49
N ARG A 362 -11.14 6.06 -21.47
CA ARG A 362 -10.92 6.38 -20.06
C ARG A 362 -10.08 5.35 -19.34
N ALA A 363 -9.83 4.20 -19.97
CA ALA A 363 -9.06 3.13 -19.35
C ALA A 363 -7.59 3.53 -19.20
N ASN A 364 -7.05 3.33 -18.02
CA ASN A 364 -5.61 3.47 -17.74
C ASN A 364 -4.83 2.31 -18.37
N GLU A 365 -5.47 1.14 -18.46
CA GLU A 365 -4.88 -0.06 -19.05
C GLU A 365 -5.93 -0.87 -19.83
N VAL A 366 -5.56 -1.30 -21.04
CA VAL A 366 -6.38 -2.17 -21.90
C VAL A 366 -5.58 -3.42 -22.24
N ILE A 367 -5.98 -4.57 -21.66
CA ILE A 367 -5.36 -5.88 -21.86
C ILE A 367 -5.93 -6.50 -23.16
N ARG A 368 -5.05 -6.73 -24.14
CA ARG A 368 -5.38 -7.26 -25.49
C ARG A 368 -4.87 -8.67 -25.67
#